data_3d43672e3d8ddf27ad22e49f76413c30
#
_entry.id   3d43672e3d8ddf27ad22e49f76413c30
#
_cell.length_a   1.000
_cell.length_b   1.000
_cell.length_c   1.000
_cell.angle_alpha   90.00
_cell.angle_beta   90.00
_cell.angle_gamma   90.00
#
_symmetry.space_group_name_H-M   'P 1'
#
loop_
_entity.id
_entity.type
_entity.pdbx_description
1 polymer ?
#
loop_
_entity_poly.entity_id
_entity_poly.type
_entity_poly.pdbx_seq_one_letter_code
_entity_poly.pdbx_strand_id
1 'polypeptide(L)'
;MEFNDFIHSTGQWLMGTGTNANIVMSSRIRLARNLAKKPFTNKARKKELFEVRDSIQSAMQGIDYFKNSLFVKISELDNVDKQFLIERHLMSHEHAANPDGKALVVSKEEVLSVMINEEDHMRVQVLKSGFDLDETWKIADAIDDSLAQKLDFAYSSNWGYLTACPTNTGTAMRGSVMLHLPALVMTKQINKVMNAISKLNFASR
;
A
#
# COMPACT_ATOMS: atom_id res chain seq x y z
N MET A 1 10.31 13.15 -11.39
CA MET A 1 11.03 12.81 -10.16
C MET A 1 11.84 11.56 -10.42
N GLU A 2 13.10 11.54 -10.03
CA GLU A 2 13.99 10.39 -10.19
C GLU A 2 14.12 9.60 -8.88
N PHE A 3 14.54 8.32 -8.98
CA PHE A 3 14.69 7.47 -7.79
C PHE A 3 15.69 8.04 -6.76
N ASN A 4 16.76 8.65 -7.24
CA ASN A 4 17.77 9.28 -6.40
C ASN A 4 17.23 10.40 -5.49
N ASP A 5 16.12 11.04 -5.87
CA ASP A 5 15.48 12.08 -5.05
C ASP A 5 14.95 11.52 -3.71
N PHE A 6 14.64 10.20 -3.65
CA PHE A 6 14.17 9.54 -2.43
C PHE A 6 15.29 9.17 -1.47
N ILE A 7 16.50 8.86 -1.97
CA ILE A 7 17.61 8.40 -1.13
C ILE A 7 17.98 9.45 -0.08
N HIS A 8 17.84 10.73 -0.44
CA HIS A 8 18.20 11.86 0.43
C HIS A 8 17.01 12.47 1.17
N SER A 9 15.78 11.94 0.98
CA SER A 9 14.58 12.42 1.68
C SER A 9 14.26 11.55 2.89
N THR A 10 13.56 12.12 3.87
CA THR A 10 12.95 11.36 4.97
C THR A 10 11.47 11.27 4.72
N GLY A 11 10.92 10.06 4.65
CA GLY A 11 9.49 9.85 4.47
C GLY A 11 8.69 10.50 5.61
N GLN A 12 7.56 11.10 5.29
CA GLN A 12 6.73 11.84 6.25
C GLN A 12 6.34 11.00 7.47
N TRP A 13 6.11 9.71 7.30
CA TRP A 13 5.73 8.80 8.37
C TRP A 13 6.82 8.59 9.42
N LEU A 14 8.10 8.86 9.09
CA LEU A 14 9.26 8.76 9.99
C LEU A 14 9.51 10.05 10.79
N MET A 15 8.83 11.16 10.45
CA MET A 15 9.14 12.47 11.07
C MET A 15 8.66 12.58 12.52
N GLY A 16 7.80 11.67 13.00
CA GLY A 16 7.33 11.70 14.38
C GLY A 16 6.46 12.92 14.72
N THR A 17 5.79 13.50 13.72
CA THR A 17 5.01 14.76 13.86
C THR A 17 3.51 14.53 14.08
N GLY A 18 3.03 13.29 14.03
CA GLY A 18 1.60 12.98 14.15
C GLY A 18 1.12 12.90 15.61
N THR A 19 -0.18 12.72 15.78
CA THR A 19 -0.82 12.54 17.08
C THR A 19 -0.27 11.29 17.79
N ASN A 20 0.08 11.37 19.06
CA ASN A 20 0.64 10.28 19.87
C ASN A 20 1.92 9.65 19.26
N ALA A 21 2.71 10.40 18.51
CA ALA A 21 3.90 9.89 17.81
C ALA A 21 4.98 9.32 18.74
N ASN A 22 4.92 9.60 20.05
CA ASN A 22 5.77 9.00 21.07
C ASN A 22 5.51 7.48 21.28
N ILE A 23 4.36 6.99 20.85
CA ILE A 23 3.97 5.56 20.94
C ILE A 23 3.57 5.02 19.57
N VAL A 24 2.79 5.79 18.82
CA VAL A 24 2.31 5.40 17.48
C VAL A 24 3.24 5.97 16.42
N MET A 25 4.06 5.13 15.82
CA MET A 25 4.98 5.55 14.77
C MET A 25 4.23 5.96 13.50
N SER A 26 3.26 5.15 13.09
CA SER A 26 2.50 5.42 11.86
C SER A 26 1.11 4.78 11.85
N SER A 27 0.21 5.40 11.09
CA SER A 27 -1.09 4.88 10.67
C SER A 27 -1.07 4.56 9.18
N ARG A 28 -1.66 3.43 8.79
CA ARG A 28 -1.67 2.96 7.40
C ARG A 28 -3.01 2.41 6.99
N ILE A 29 -3.50 2.85 5.84
CA ILE A 29 -4.65 2.26 5.13
C ILE A 29 -4.16 1.64 3.83
N ARG A 30 -4.66 0.45 3.50
CA ARG A 30 -4.41 -0.25 2.24
C ARG A 30 -5.73 -0.67 1.61
N LEU A 31 -5.85 -0.47 0.30
CA LEU A 31 -6.97 -0.90 -0.52
C LEU A 31 -6.46 -1.81 -1.61
N ALA A 32 -7.13 -2.95 -1.82
CA ALA A 32 -6.86 -3.84 -2.94
C ALA A 32 -7.96 -3.67 -4.01
N ARG A 33 -7.57 -3.54 -5.28
CA ARG A 33 -8.50 -3.38 -6.41
C ARG A 33 -8.03 -4.22 -7.59
N ASN A 34 -8.99 -4.85 -8.25
CA ASN A 34 -8.77 -5.53 -9.52
C ASN A 34 -9.61 -4.87 -10.62
N LEU A 35 -9.12 -4.90 -11.84
CA LEU A 35 -9.85 -4.43 -13.02
C LEU A 35 -10.86 -5.48 -13.46
N ALA A 36 -12.08 -5.03 -13.78
CA ALA A 36 -13.11 -5.88 -14.34
C ALA A 36 -12.66 -6.51 -15.68
N LYS A 37 -13.15 -7.69 -15.99
CA LYS A 37 -12.88 -8.41 -17.26
C LYS A 37 -11.39 -8.70 -17.52
N LYS A 38 -10.54 -8.62 -16.50
CA LYS A 38 -9.14 -9.05 -16.55
C LYS A 38 -8.94 -10.24 -15.59
N PRO A 39 -8.12 -11.23 -15.96
CA PRO A 39 -7.79 -12.33 -15.05
C PRO A 39 -6.98 -11.80 -13.87
N PHE A 40 -7.20 -12.33 -12.68
CA PHE A 40 -6.37 -12.00 -11.50
C PHE A 40 -4.88 -12.30 -11.76
N THR A 41 -4.00 -11.59 -11.07
CA THR A 41 -2.54 -11.65 -11.26
C THR A 41 -1.98 -13.08 -11.29
N ASN A 42 -2.49 -13.96 -10.43
CA ASN A 42 -2.07 -15.37 -10.31
C ASN A 42 -2.51 -16.26 -11.49
N LYS A 43 -3.39 -15.79 -12.36
CA LYS A 43 -3.89 -16.48 -13.56
C LYS A 43 -3.58 -15.73 -14.85
N ALA A 44 -3.12 -14.48 -14.73
CA ALA A 44 -2.84 -13.62 -15.86
C ALA A 44 -1.57 -14.07 -16.60
N ARG A 45 -1.61 -14.02 -17.93
CA ARG A 45 -0.42 -14.18 -18.76
C ARG A 45 0.39 -12.89 -18.75
N LYS A 46 1.66 -12.97 -19.05
CA LYS A 46 2.59 -11.83 -19.07
C LYS A 46 2.05 -10.63 -19.85
N LYS A 47 1.44 -10.84 -21.01
CA LYS A 47 0.82 -9.79 -21.82
C LYS A 47 -0.30 -9.07 -21.06
N GLU A 48 -1.15 -9.81 -20.35
CA GLU A 48 -2.28 -9.27 -19.59
C GLU A 48 -1.79 -8.43 -18.39
N LEU A 49 -0.70 -8.84 -17.74
CA LEU A 49 -0.06 -8.06 -16.69
C LEU A 49 0.47 -6.71 -17.20
N PHE A 50 1.08 -6.69 -18.39
CA PHE A 50 1.52 -5.43 -19.01
C PHE A 50 0.34 -4.53 -19.36
N GLU A 51 -0.73 -5.08 -19.95
CA GLU A 51 -1.95 -4.32 -20.26
C GLU A 51 -2.58 -3.70 -19.01
N VAL A 52 -2.66 -4.46 -17.90
CA VAL A 52 -3.17 -3.97 -16.62
C VAL A 52 -2.30 -2.84 -16.07
N ARG A 53 -0.98 -3.04 -16.05
CA ARG A 53 -0.02 -2.01 -15.59
C ARG A 53 -0.18 -0.71 -16.38
N ASP A 54 -0.21 -0.80 -17.71
CA ASP A 54 -0.27 0.37 -18.59
C ASP A 54 -1.63 1.08 -18.49
N SER A 55 -2.71 0.33 -18.28
CA SER A 55 -4.05 0.89 -18.03
C SER A 55 -4.09 1.66 -16.72
N ILE A 56 -3.54 1.11 -15.62
CA ILE A 56 -3.47 1.77 -14.32
C ILE A 56 -2.59 3.01 -14.40
N GLN A 57 -1.42 2.92 -15.04
CA GLN A 57 -0.52 4.07 -15.24
C GLN A 57 -1.23 5.20 -16.00
N SER A 58 -1.96 4.88 -17.07
CA SER A 58 -2.72 5.87 -17.82
C SER A 58 -3.84 6.52 -16.99
N ALA A 59 -4.53 5.74 -16.18
CA ALA A 59 -5.59 6.25 -15.31
C ALA A 59 -5.07 7.24 -14.25
N MET A 60 -3.86 7.03 -13.75
CA MET A 60 -3.23 7.93 -12.78
C MET A 60 -2.87 9.30 -13.37
N GLN A 61 -2.70 9.39 -14.69
CA GLN A 61 -2.41 10.66 -15.36
C GLN A 61 -3.55 11.67 -15.15
N GLY A 62 -3.20 12.88 -14.73
CA GLY A 62 -4.17 13.96 -14.47
C GLY A 62 -4.93 13.85 -13.15
N ILE A 63 -4.59 12.90 -12.28
CA ILE A 63 -5.04 12.86 -10.88
C ILE A 63 -4.00 13.58 -10.03
N ASP A 64 -4.40 14.60 -9.27
CA ASP A 64 -3.48 15.45 -8.51
C ASP A 64 -2.65 14.69 -7.47
N TYR A 65 -3.19 13.65 -6.87
CA TYR A 65 -2.47 12.79 -5.91
C TYR A 65 -1.23 12.10 -6.50
N PHE A 66 -1.18 11.90 -7.81
CA PHE A 66 -0.04 11.30 -8.51
C PHE A 66 0.88 12.32 -9.18
N LYS A 67 0.56 13.61 -9.05
CA LYS A 67 1.39 14.69 -9.56
C LYS A 67 2.75 14.69 -8.83
N ASN A 68 3.83 14.65 -9.59
CA ASN A 68 5.19 14.53 -9.06
C ASN A 68 5.51 13.21 -8.36
N SER A 69 4.70 12.14 -8.56
CA SER A 69 5.05 10.80 -8.10
C SER A 69 6.12 10.17 -8.99
N LEU A 70 6.94 9.33 -8.39
CA LEU A 70 7.81 8.40 -9.11
C LEU A 70 6.95 7.24 -9.63
N PHE A 71 7.06 6.92 -10.92
CA PHE A 71 6.62 5.65 -11.48
C PHE A 71 7.85 4.85 -11.88
N VAL A 72 8.02 3.65 -11.34
CA VAL A 72 9.16 2.78 -11.63
C VAL A 72 8.67 1.35 -11.88
N LYS A 73 9.21 0.70 -12.92
CA LYS A 73 8.98 -0.73 -13.15
C LYS A 73 9.93 -1.53 -12.26
N ILE A 74 9.43 -2.59 -11.66
CA ILE A 74 10.24 -3.42 -10.73
C ILE A 74 11.43 -4.07 -11.45
N SER A 75 11.32 -4.27 -12.76
CA SER A 75 12.42 -4.78 -13.60
C SER A 75 13.58 -3.79 -13.82
N GLU A 76 13.36 -2.51 -13.54
CA GLU A 76 14.36 -1.44 -13.68
C GLU A 76 15.14 -1.18 -12.38
N LEU A 77 14.70 -1.76 -11.26
CA LEU A 77 15.31 -1.62 -9.95
C LEU A 77 16.34 -2.73 -9.71
N ASP A 78 17.48 -2.37 -9.13
CA ASP A 78 18.43 -3.33 -8.61
C ASP A 78 18.01 -3.88 -7.23
N ASN A 79 18.83 -4.74 -6.63
CA ASN A 79 18.51 -5.35 -5.34
C ASN A 79 18.60 -4.36 -4.18
N VAL A 80 19.45 -3.35 -4.26
CA VAL A 80 19.63 -2.32 -3.22
C VAL A 80 18.44 -1.39 -3.23
N ASP A 81 18.01 -0.96 -4.41
CA ASP A 81 16.82 -0.13 -4.59
C ASP A 81 15.55 -0.82 -4.06
N LYS A 82 15.40 -2.11 -4.39
CA LYS A 82 14.27 -2.92 -3.88
C LYS A 82 14.30 -3.03 -2.36
N GLN A 83 15.47 -3.29 -1.78
CA GLN A 83 15.62 -3.39 -0.33
C GLN A 83 15.31 -2.05 0.35
N PHE A 84 15.78 -0.94 -0.20
CA PHE A 84 15.48 0.41 0.26
C PHE A 84 13.97 0.68 0.32
N LEU A 85 13.24 0.36 -0.77
CA LEU A 85 11.79 0.55 -0.83
C LEU A 85 11.03 -0.35 0.16
N ILE A 86 11.53 -1.55 0.41
CA ILE A 86 10.95 -2.49 1.39
C ILE A 86 11.16 -1.95 2.82
N GLU A 87 12.35 -1.51 3.17
CA GLU A 87 12.66 -0.95 4.49
C GLU A 87 11.89 0.35 4.77
N ARG A 88 11.60 1.12 3.72
CA ARG A 88 10.73 2.30 3.79
C ARG A 88 9.24 1.95 3.84
N HIS A 89 8.85 0.67 3.88
CA HIS A 89 7.45 0.21 3.85
C HIS A 89 6.63 0.66 2.63
N LEU A 90 7.29 1.05 1.55
CA LEU A 90 6.68 1.48 0.30
C LEU A 90 6.35 0.30 -0.62
N MET A 91 7.05 -0.82 -0.44
CA MET A 91 6.91 -2.03 -1.24
C MET A 91 6.95 -3.28 -0.35
N SER A 92 6.27 -4.35 -0.75
CA SER A 92 6.36 -5.66 -0.09
C SER A 92 7.49 -6.52 -0.67
N HIS A 93 7.96 -7.53 0.08
CA HIS A 93 8.91 -8.53 -0.41
C HIS A 93 8.33 -9.30 -1.61
N GLU A 94 7.04 -9.62 -1.58
CA GLU A 94 6.33 -10.33 -2.64
C GLU A 94 6.26 -9.51 -3.93
N HIS A 95 6.16 -8.17 -3.79
CA HIS A 95 6.17 -7.27 -4.94
C HIS A 95 7.55 -7.20 -5.59
N ALA A 96 8.61 -7.20 -4.80
CA ALA A 96 10.00 -7.19 -5.26
C ALA A 96 10.38 -8.47 -6.04
N ALA A 97 9.72 -9.59 -5.75
CA ALA A 97 9.91 -10.85 -6.45
C ALA A 97 9.18 -10.86 -7.80
N ASN A 98 9.73 -11.59 -8.80
CA ASN A 98 9.12 -11.77 -10.13
C ASN A 98 8.70 -10.45 -10.79
N PRO A 99 9.64 -9.67 -11.32
CA PRO A 99 9.42 -8.26 -11.70
C PRO A 99 8.56 -8.05 -12.95
N ASP A 100 8.19 -9.12 -13.68
CA ASP A 100 7.48 -9.04 -14.95
C ASP A 100 6.09 -8.38 -14.79
N GLY A 101 5.88 -7.31 -15.54
CA GLY A 101 4.62 -6.57 -15.55
C GLY A 101 4.31 -5.80 -14.26
N LYS A 102 5.20 -5.81 -13.26
CA LYS A 102 5.02 -5.08 -12.00
C LYS A 102 5.59 -3.67 -12.07
N ALA A 103 4.93 -2.76 -11.37
CA ALA A 103 5.41 -1.39 -11.19
C ALA A 103 5.04 -0.87 -9.79
N LEU A 104 5.75 0.17 -9.36
CA LEU A 104 5.51 0.89 -8.13
C LEU A 104 5.34 2.38 -8.44
N VAL A 105 4.35 3.00 -7.81
CA VAL A 105 4.18 4.45 -7.81
C VAL A 105 4.35 4.96 -6.39
N VAL A 106 5.15 6.01 -6.20
CA VAL A 106 5.39 6.59 -4.87
C VAL A 106 5.30 8.10 -4.95
N SER A 107 4.52 8.72 -4.06
CA SER A 107 4.51 10.18 -3.93
C SER A 107 5.81 10.70 -3.33
N LYS A 108 6.14 11.96 -3.62
CA LYS A 108 7.39 12.59 -3.17
C LYS A 108 7.58 12.53 -1.65
N GLU A 109 6.50 12.69 -0.90
CA GLU A 109 6.49 12.69 0.57
C GLU A 109 6.40 11.28 1.18
N GLU A 110 6.36 10.22 0.35
CA GLU A 110 6.19 8.82 0.75
C GLU A 110 4.88 8.56 1.53
N VAL A 111 3.90 9.45 1.40
CA VAL A 111 2.56 9.26 2.00
C VAL A 111 1.74 8.26 1.22
N LEU A 112 1.89 8.26 -0.11
CA LEU A 112 1.17 7.38 -1.02
C LEU A 112 2.13 6.44 -1.72
N SER A 113 1.81 5.14 -1.72
CA SER A 113 2.43 4.17 -2.62
C SER A 113 1.36 3.29 -3.27
N VAL A 114 1.56 2.93 -4.54
CA VAL A 114 0.69 2.00 -5.26
C VAL A 114 1.54 0.91 -5.88
N MET A 115 1.35 -0.32 -5.40
CA MET A 115 1.93 -1.52 -6.00
C MET A 115 0.99 -2.03 -7.10
N ILE A 116 1.51 -2.21 -8.31
CA ILE A 116 0.76 -2.69 -9.48
C ILE A 116 1.16 -4.13 -9.78
N ASN A 117 0.17 -5.03 -9.90
CA ASN A 117 0.35 -6.46 -10.14
C ASN A 117 1.15 -7.19 -9.04
N GLU A 118 0.80 -6.93 -7.76
CA GLU A 118 1.31 -7.74 -6.66
C GLU A 118 0.41 -9.00 -6.50
N GLU A 119 -0.38 -9.12 -5.44
CA GLU A 119 -1.41 -10.15 -5.28
C GLU A 119 -2.64 -9.79 -6.13
N ASP A 120 -3.07 -8.53 -6.06
CA ASP A 120 -4.14 -7.93 -6.85
C ASP A 120 -3.54 -6.99 -7.90
N HIS A 121 -4.35 -6.53 -8.88
CA HIS A 121 -3.89 -5.62 -9.93
C HIS A 121 -3.38 -4.31 -9.36
N MET A 122 -3.96 -3.83 -8.26
CA MET A 122 -3.57 -2.60 -7.60
C MET A 122 -3.71 -2.73 -6.09
N ARG A 123 -2.68 -2.32 -5.36
CA ARG A 123 -2.71 -2.11 -3.92
C ARG A 123 -2.33 -0.67 -3.63
N VAL A 124 -3.32 0.16 -3.36
CA VAL A 124 -3.13 1.53 -2.87
C VAL A 124 -2.77 1.48 -1.39
N GLN A 125 -1.75 2.20 -0.99
CA GLN A 125 -1.34 2.33 0.40
C GLN A 125 -1.13 3.80 0.73
N VAL A 126 -1.76 4.26 1.80
CA VAL A 126 -1.52 5.58 2.40
C VAL A 126 -0.92 5.38 3.79
N LEU A 127 0.17 6.10 4.09
CA LEU A 127 0.97 5.97 5.30
C LEU A 127 1.25 7.35 5.88
N LYS A 128 0.85 7.59 7.14
CA LYS A 128 1.07 8.87 7.85
C LYS A 128 1.73 8.64 9.19
N SER A 129 2.43 9.66 9.69
CA SER A 129 3.03 9.65 11.02
C SER A 129 1.96 9.72 12.11
N GLY A 130 2.18 9.00 13.23
CA GLY A 130 1.32 9.03 14.41
C GLY A 130 -0.01 8.31 14.25
N PHE A 131 -0.93 8.56 15.18
CA PHE A 131 -2.28 7.96 15.20
C PHE A 131 -3.27 8.85 14.47
N ASP A 132 -3.50 8.59 13.19
CA ASP A 132 -4.35 9.40 12.31
C ASP A 132 -5.01 8.53 11.21
N LEU A 133 -5.76 7.50 11.64
CA LEU A 133 -6.43 6.57 10.72
C LEU A 133 -7.53 7.25 9.90
N ASP A 134 -8.25 8.21 10.50
CA ASP A 134 -9.37 8.89 9.83
C ASP A 134 -8.89 9.73 8.64
N GLU A 135 -7.83 10.52 8.83
CA GLU A 135 -7.27 11.30 7.74
C GLU A 135 -6.57 10.44 6.71
N THR A 136 -5.90 9.37 7.17
CA THR A 136 -5.28 8.38 6.27
C THR A 136 -6.35 7.70 5.40
N TRP A 137 -7.53 7.43 5.96
CA TRP A 137 -8.68 6.88 5.24
C TRP A 137 -9.23 7.88 4.23
N LYS A 138 -9.47 9.14 4.60
CA LYS A 138 -9.98 10.16 3.68
C LYS A 138 -9.09 10.31 2.43
N ILE A 139 -7.78 10.27 2.61
CA ILE A 139 -6.83 10.33 1.48
C ILE A 139 -6.97 9.08 0.61
N ALA A 140 -7.00 7.89 1.22
CA ALA A 140 -7.11 6.64 0.48
C ALA A 140 -8.43 6.54 -0.31
N ASP A 141 -9.53 6.96 0.31
CA ASP A 141 -10.87 7.00 -0.27
C ASP A 141 -10.95 7.96 -1.47
N ALA A 142 -10.46 9.17 -1.32
CA ALA A 142 -10.42 10.15 -2.40
C ALA A 142 -9.56 9.71 -3.61
N ILE A 143 -8.48 8.96 -3.34
CA ILE A 143 -7.65 8.35 -4.40
C ILE A 143 -8.42 7.23 -5.09
N ASP A 144 -9.08 6.36 -4.32
CA ASP A 144 -9.88 5.25 -4.84
C ASP A 144 -11.02 5.75 -5.72
N ASP A 145 -11.77 6.78 -5.27
CA ASP A 145 -12.83 7.44 -6.03
C ASP A 145 -12.31 8.06 -7.34
N SER A 146 -11.15 8.72 -7.29
CA SER A 146 -10.53 9.33 -8.47
C SER A 146 -10.12 8.28 -9.50
N LEU A 147 -9.64 7.12 -9.05
CA LEU A 147 -9.29 6.00 -9.91
C LEU A 147 -10.54 5.28 -10.45
N ALA A 148 -11.59 5.14 -9.64
CA ALA A 148 -12.86 4.53 -10.04
C ALA A 148 -13.58 5.29 -11.16
N GLN A 149 -13.34 6.60 -11.30
CA GLN A 149 -13.85 7.39 -12.44
C GLN A 149 -13.19 7.03 -13.78
N LYS A 150 -12.03 6.37 -13.75
CA LYS A 150 -11.23 6.05 -14.94
C LYS A 150 -11.03 4.56 -15.17
N LEU A 151 -11.21 3.75 -14.14
CA LEU A 151 -10.99 2.31 -14.13
C LEU A 151 -12.27 1.59 -13.72
N ASP A 152 -12.65 0.56 -14.48
CA ASP A 152 -13.76 -0.33 -14.13
C ASP A 152 -13.22 -1.40 -13.15
N PHE A 153 -13.57 -1.28 -11.87
CA PHE A 153 -13.15 -2.23 -10.84
C PHE A 153 -14.01 -3.48 -10.82
N ALA A 154 -13.38 -4.62 -10.56
CA ALA A 154 -14.06 -5.88 -10.35
C ALA A 154 -14.87 -5.83 -9.03
N TYR A 155 -16.15 -5.57 -9.16
CA TYR A 155 -17.09 -5.40 -8.06
C TYR A 155 -18.34 -6.28 -8.24
N SER A 156 -18.86 -6.78 -7.14
CA SER A 156 -20.12 -7.51 -7.08
C SER A 156 -21.02 -6.91 -6.01
N SER A 157 -22.28 -6.66 -6.31
CA SER A 157 -23.26 -6.16 -5.33
C SER A 157 -23.41 -7.07 -4.11
N ASN A 158 -23.20 -8.39 -4.29
CA ASN A 158 -23.30 -9.37 -3.20
C ASN A 158 -22.02 -9.54 -2.39
N TRP A 159 -20.87 -9.29 -3.00
CA TRP A 159 -19.56 -9.63 -2.41
C TRP A 159 -18.63 -8.42 -2.20
N GLY A 160 -18.96 -7.25 -2.74
CA GLY A 160 -18.07 -6.09 -2.76
C GLY A 160 -16.96 -6.19 -3.80
N TYR A 161 -15.81 -5.60 -3.53
CA TYR A 161 -14.64 -5.68 -4.40
C TYR A 161 -14.08 -7.09 -4.43
N LEU A 162 -13.88 -7.61 -5.65
CA LEU A 162 -13.38 -8.96 -5.87
C LEU A 162 -11.84 -8.96 -5.86
N THR A 163 -11.26 -9.84 -5.05
CA THR A 163 -9.81 -9.94 -4.84
C THR A 163 -9.29 -11.31 -5.19
N ALA A 164 -7.99 -11.41 -5.51
CA ALA A 164 -7.33 -12.68 -5.82
C ALA A 164 -7.36 -13.65 -4.63
N CYS A 165 -7.25 -13.13 -3.41
CA CYS A 165 -7.45 -13.90 -2.19
C CYS A 165 -8.88 -13.69 -1.65
N PRO A 166 -9.72 -14.75 -1.57
CA PRO A 166 -11.11 -14.62 -1.12
C PRO A 166 -11.27 -13.99 0.28
N THR A 167 -10.27 -14.11 1.14
CA THR A 167 -10.31 -13.53 2.49
C THR A 167 -10.24 -12.00 2.52
N ASN A 168 -9.83 -11.38 1.41
CA ASN A 168 -9.78 -9.93 1.25
C ASN A 168 -11.02 -9.35 0.56
N THR A 169 -11.90 -10.21 0.00
CA THR A 169 -13.11 -9.79 -0.72
C THR A 169 -14.06 -9.04 0.21
N GLY A 170 -14.70 -8.00 -0.31
CA GLY A 170 -15.60 -7.11 0.43
C GLY A 170 -15.16 -5.66 0.28
N THR A 171 -14.82 -4.99 1.35
CA THR A 171 -14.20 -3.65 1.29
C THR A 171 -12.80 -3.70 0.70
N ALA A 172 -12.15 -4.85 0.76
CA ALA A 172 -10.75 -5.07 0.40
C ALA A 172 -9.81 -4.03 1.04
N MET A 173 -10.18 -3.58 2.25
CA MET A 173 -9.47 -2.57 3.03
C MET A 173 -8.80 -3.20 4.25
N ARG A 174 -7.62 -2.71 4.57
CA ARG A 174 -6.91 -3.02 5.81
C ARG A 174 -6.34 -1.76 6.44
N GLY A 175 -6.82 -1.43 7.66
CA GLY A 175 -6.22 -0.43 8.53
C GLY A 175 -5.17 -1.07 9.45
N SER A 176 -4.10 -0.37 9.74
CA SER A 176 -3.08 -0.81 10.70
C SER A 176 -2.33 0.38 11.31
N VAL A 177 -1.84 0.18 12.53
CA VAL A 177 -0.94 1.12 13.20
C VAL A 177 0.34 0.42 13.60
N MET A 178 1.46 1.13 13.51
CA MET A 178 2.76 0.67 13.98
C MET A 178 3.05 1.32 15.33
N LEU A 179 3.34 0.49 16.34
CA LEU A 179 3.58 0.95 17.71
C LEU A 179 5.04 0.72 18.11
N HIS A 180 5.63 1.70 18.79
CA HIS A 180 6.92 1.60 19.44
C HIS A 180 6.74 1.33 20.93
N LEU A 181 6.95 0.08 21.35
CA LEU A 181 6.61 -0.39 22.70
C LEU A 181 7.83 -0.98 23.45
N PRO A 182 8.99 -0.31 23.52
CA PRO A 182 10.20 -0.87 24.13
C PRO A 182 10.02 -1.17 25.62
N ALA A 183 9.31 -0.33 26.37
CA ALA A 183 9.07 -0.54 27.79
C ALA A 183 8.28 -1.84 28.07
N LEU A 184 7.29 -2.17 27.24
CA LEU A 184 6.53 -3.43 27.38
C LEU A 184 7.38 -4.66 27.07
N VAL A 185 8.33 -4.53 26.15
CA VAL A 185 9.29 -5.60 25.81
C VAL A 185 10.27 -5.78 26.98
N MET A 186 10.88 -4.71 27.46
CA MET A 186 11.84 -4.74 28.57
C MET A 186 11.23 -5.27 29.89
N THR A 187 9.99 -4.92 30.18
CA THR A 187 9.26 -5.41 31.36
C THR A 187 8.59 -6.77 31.15
N LYS A 188 8.79 -7.41 29.99
CA LYS A 188 8.20 -8.72 29.62
C LYS A 188 6.66 -8.75 29.63
N GLN A 189 6.00 -7.58 29.50
CA GLN A 189 4.53 -7.48 29.49
C GLN A 189 3.92 -7.53 28.09
N ILE A 190 4.73 -7.50 27.05
CA ILE A 190 4.26 -7.47 25.65
C ILE A 190 3.27 -8.62 25.33
N ASN A 191 3.58 -9.84 25.77
CA ASN A 191 2.71 -11.00 25.53
C ASN A 191 1.31 -10.86 26.15
N LYS A 192 1.21 -10.21 27.33
CA LYS A 192 -0.08 -9.94 27.96
C LYS A 192 -0.92 -8.97 27.12
N VAL A 193 -0.29 -7.94 26.57
CA VAL A 193 -0.94 -6.97 25.68
C VAL A 193 -1.37 -7.64 24.38
N MET A 194 -0.49 -8.43 23.76
CA MET A 194 -0.81 -9.15 22.51
C MET A 194 -1.99 -10.11 22.69
N ASN A 195 -2.05 -10.83 23.82
CA ASN A 195 -3.18 -11.69 24.14
C ASN A 195 -4.49 -10.90 24.35
N ALA A 196 -4.43 -9.72 24.94
CA ALA A 196 -5.61 -8.86 25.09
C ALA A 196 -6.11 -8.32 23.74
N ILE A 197 -5.21 -7.87 22.87
CA ILE A 197 -5.51 -7.39 21.51
C ILE A 197 -6.13 -8.50 20.66
N SER A 198 -5.60 -9.71 20.75
CA SER A 198 -6.13 -10.89 20.02
C SER A 198 -7.57 -11.20 20.44
N LYS A 199 -7.94 -11.03 21.73
CA LYS A 199 -9.32 -11.21 22.20
C LYS A 199 -10.30 -10.17 21.64
N LEU A 200 -9.81 -9.03 21.18
CA LEU A 200 -10.58 -7.99 20.50
C LEU A 200 -10.65 -8.18 18.98
N ASN A 201 -10.22 -9.34 18.48
CA ASN A 201 -10.14 -9.68 17.05
C ASN A 201 -9.23 -8.76 16.22
N PHE A 202 -8.26 -8.09 16.85
CA PHE A 202 -7.20 -7.42 16.11
C PHE A 202 -6.08 -8.38 15.78
N ALA A 203 -5.57 -8.29 14.54
CA ALA A 203 -4.37 -9.01 14.14
C ALA A 203 -3.12 -8.23 14.57
N SER A 204 -2.17 -8.90 15.22
CA SER A 204 -0.87 -8.36 15.58
C SER A 204 0.25 -9.12 14.86
N ARG A 205 1.31 -8.43 14.48
CA ARG A 205 2.50 -9.00 13.85
C ARG A 205 3.76 -8.41 14.46
#